data_bfd906e2e1c19be21d9ba75e5aa977df
#
_entry.id   bfd906e2e1c19be21d9ba75e5aa977df
#
_cell.length_a   1.000
_cell.length_b   1.000
_cell.length_c   1.000
_cell.angle_alpha   90.00
_cell.angle_beta   90.00
_cell.angle_gamma   90.00
#
_symmetry.space_group_name_H-M   'P 1'
#
loop_
_entity.id
_entity.type
_entity.pdbx_description
1 polymer ?
#
loop_
_entity_poly.entity_id
_entity_poly.type
_entity_poly.pdbx_seq_one_letter_code
_entity_poly.pdbx_strand_id
1 'polypeptide(L)'
;MIDTSIPYYPLIMSKTDTDIYPKHSLPNGYEFVFYKEGDARKWAEIQTAVCSFGSVERGIEVFIRDFIENQPLSAEERVLFVRDEKGEYIATAALWDGDHFGSREQRIHWVAVHDAHGGKGIAKAMMTCLMELYRSLGYNGFIYLTTGTRNYPAVAIYERFGFKLYEETKSLFTDLDDEAFTKQNETAIKLVNTMLKR
;
A
#
# COMPACT_ATOMS: atom_id res chain seq x y z
N MET A 1 -6.08 -11.17 0.98
CA MET A 1 -5.57 -12.26 1.87
C MET A 1 -4.13 -12.54 1.50
N ILE A 2 -3.24 -12.59 2.49
CA ILE A 2 -1.81 -12.91 2.31
C ILE A 2 -1.68 -14.44 2.15
N ASP A 3 -1.00 -14.88 1.10
CA ASP A 3 -0.73 -16.30 0.87
C ASP A 3 0.58 -16.72 1.55
N THR A 4 0.48 -17.33 2.73
CA THR A 4 1.66 -17.78 3.49
C THR A 4 2.24 -19.12 2.98
N SER A 5 1.61 -19.78 2.02
CA SER A 5 2.09 -21.05 1.45
C SER A 5 3.27 -20.85 0.49
N ILE A 6 3.51 -19.62 0.03
CA ILE A 6 4.61 -19.29 -0.88
C ILE A 6 5.72 -18.52 -0.17
N PRO A 7 6.97 -18.58 -0.67
CA PRO A 7 8.09 -17.79 -0.15
C PRO A 7 7.78 -16.29 -0.19
N TYR A 8 8.23 -15.58 0.83
CA TYR A 8 8.17 -14.12 0.85
C TYR A 8 9.43 -13.53 0.25
N TYR A 9 9.25 -12.70 -0.77
CA TYR A 9 10.26 -11.78 -1.27
C TYR A 9 9.68 -10.38 -1.33
N PRO A 10 10.41 -9.34 -0.87
CA PRO A 10 9.98 -7.96 -1.00
C PRO A 10 9.93 -7.54 -2.47
N LEU A 11 8.99 -6.69 -2.80
CA LEU A 11 8.80 -6.11 -4.14
C LEU A 11 8.58 -4.61 -4.02
N ILE A 12 9.17 -3.86 -4.93
CA ILE A 12 8.83 -2.46 -5.15
C ILE A 12 8.12 -2.36 -6.50
N MET A 13 7.09 -1.54 -6.54
CA MET A 13 6.43 -1.19 -7.80
C MET A 13 6.38 0.32 -7.93
N SER A 14 6.60 0.82 -9.13
CA SER A 14 6.62 2.26 -9.41
C SER A 14 5.78 2.63 -10.63
N LYS A 15 5.44 3.89 -10.71
CA LYS A 15 4.69 4.48 -11.81
C LYS A 15 5.17 5.92 -12.05
N THR A 16 5.42 6.25 -13.31
CA THR A 16 5.86 7.58 -13.75
C THR A 16 4.79 8.36 -14.51
N ASP A 17 3.94 7.68 -15.27
CA ASP A 17 2.78 8.28 -15.93
C ASP A 17 1.59 8.33 -14.96
N THR A 18 1.58 9.31 -14.07
CA THR A 18 0.59 9.43 -13.00
C THR A 18 -0.74 10.05 -13.44
N ASP A 19 -0.87 10.45 -14.71
CA ASP A 19 -2.11 11.03 -15.26
C ASP A 19 -3.12 9.96 -15.68
N ILE A 20 -2.63 8.78 -16.06
CA ILE A 20 -3.45 7.70 -16.62
C ILE A 20 -3.61 6.60 -15.58
N TYR A 21 -4.81 6.42 -15.08
CA TYR A 21 -5.19 5.32 -14.18
C TYR A 21 -6.71 5.06 -14.24
N PRO A 22 -7.17 3.84 -13.94
CA PRO A 22 -8.59 3.52 -13.94
C PRO A 22 -9.31 4.22 -12.80
N LYS A 23 -10.58 4.59 -13.06
CA LYS A 23 -11.46 5.21 -12.06
C LYS A 23 -12.42 4.18 -11.50
N HIS A 24 -12.43 4.04 -10.18
CA HIS A 24 -13.33 3.14 -9.46
C HIS A 24 -13.95 3.89 -8.30
N SER A 25 -15.26 3.77 -8.14
CA SER A 25 -16.00 4.27 -6.99
C SER A 25 -16.14 3.20 -5.91
N LEU A 26 -16.36 3.61 -4.68
CA LEU A 26 -16.77 2.68 -3.62
C LEU A 26 -18.14 2.05 -3.98
N PRO A 27 -18.36 0.79 -3.60
CA PRO A 27 -19.70 0.21 -3.66
C PRO A 27 -20.69 0.96 -2.77
N ASN A 28 -21.99 0.81 -3.03
CA ASN A 28 -23.03 1.37 -2.16
C ASN A 28 -22.86 0.83 -0.72
N GLY A 29 -23.11 1.68 0.26
CA GLY A 29 -22.98 1.35 1.68
C GLY A 29 -21.56 1.51 2.24
N TYR A 30 -20.61 2.06 1.44
CA TYR A 30 -19.27 2.39 1.89
C TYR A 30 -18.96 3.86 1.65
N GLU A 31 -18.17 4.46 2.54
CA GLU A 31 -17.72 5.85 2.40
C GLU A 31 -16.23 5.99 2.70
N PHE A 32 -15.59 6.98 2.08
CA PHE A 32 -14.26 7.40 2.43
C PHE A 32 -14.29 8.37 3.60
N VAL A 33 -13.37 8.16 4.55
CA VAL A 33 -13.08 9.12 5.61
C VAL A 33 -11.57 9.24 5.79
N PHE A 34 -11.11 10.43 6.13
CA PHE A 34 -9.71 10.62 6.49
C PHE A 34 -9.50 10.46 7.99
N TYR A 35 -8.25 10.17 8.37
CA TYR A 35 -7.82 10.05 9.75
C TYR A 35 -8.25 11.27 10.57
N LYS A 36 -8.64 11.02 11.81
CA LYS A 36 -8.81 12.04 12.83
C LYS A 36 -8.03 11.63 14.06
N GLU A 37 -7.62 12.61 14.87
CA GLU A 37 -6.96 12.33 16.14
C GLU A 37 -7.76 11.29 16.95
N GLY A 38 -7.07 10.26 17.43
CA GLY A 38 -7.67 9.11 18.12
C GLY A 38 -7.94 7.88 17.24
N ASP A 39 -7.89 7.96 15.89
CA ASP A 39 -8.18 6.83 15.00
C ASP A 39 -7.00 5.86 14.84
N ALA A 40 -5.84 6.10 15.48
CA ALA A 40 -4.67 5.21 15.40
C ALA A 40 -5.00 3.76 15.78
N ARG A 41 -5.86 3.55 16.78
CA ARG A 41 -6.33 2.22 17.18
C ARG A 41 -7.11 1.53 16.06
N LYS A 42 -7.99 2.25 15.36
CA LYS A 42 -8.78 1.71 14.24
C LYS A 42 -7.89 1.28 13.08
N TRP A 43 -6.86 2.09 12.78
CA TRP A 43 -5.86 1.71 11.80
C TRP A 43 -5.13 0.42 12.21
N ALA A 44 -4.69 0.34 13.46
CA ALA A 44 -3.98 -0.81 14.00
C ALA A 44 -4.84 -2.08 14.00
N GLU A 45 -6.13 -1.97 14.32
CA GLU A 45 -7.10 -3.08 14.26
C GLU A 45 -7.24 -3.63 12.84
N ILE A 46 -7.39 -2.77 11.82
CA ILE A 46 -7.44 -3.18 10.42
C ILE A 46 -6.14 -3.87 10.00
N GLN A 47 -4.98 -3.27 10.30
CA GLN A 47 -3.68 -3.83 9.92
C GLN A 47 -3.39 -5.15 10.63
N THR A 48 -3.77 -5.29 11.89
CA THR A 48 -3.62 -6.55 12.64
C THR A 48 -4.52 -7.64 12.07
N ALA A 49 -5.75 -7.31 11.66
CA ALA A 49 -6.68 -8.26 11.06
C ALA A 49 -6.18 -8.83 9.71
N VAL A 50 -5.34 -8.10 8.99
CA VAL A 50 -4.70 -8.58 7.74
C VAL A 50 -3.28 -9.14 7.96
N CYS A 51 -2.93 -9.46 9.20
CA CYS A 51 -1.64 -10.07 9.59
C CYS A 51 -0.41 -9.17 9.45
N SER A 52 -0.56 -7.86 9.51
CA SER A 52 0.60 -6.95 9.48
C SER A 52 1.34 -6.90 10.81
N PHE A 53 0.63 -7.08 11.93
CA PHE A 53 1.19 -7.01 13.28
C PHE A 53 0.72 -8.15 14.17
N GLY A 54 1.53 -8.47 15.19
CA GLY A 54 1.18 -9.48 16.19
C GLY A 54 0.16 -9.01 17.24
N SER A 55 -0.02 -7.69 17.41
CA SER A 55 -1.01 -7.10 18.30
C SER A 55 -1.43 -5.70 17.85
N VAL A 56 -2.59 -5.24 18.32
CA VAL A 56 -3.10 -3.89 18.07
C VAL A 56 -2.18 -2.84 18.70
N GLU A 57 -1.65 -3.08 19.89
CA GLU A 57 -0.72 -2.18 20.58
C GLU A 57 0.52 -1.93 19.75
N ARG A 58 1.09 -3.00 19.15
CA ARG A 58 2.22 -2.86 18.22
C ARG A 58 1.83 -2.07 16.97
N GLY A 59 0.64 -2.26 16.46
CA GLY A 59 0.09 -1.47 15.34
C GLY A 59 0.00 0.02 15.68
N ILE A 60 -0.46 0.37 16.89
CA ILE A 60 -0.54 1.76 17.35
C ILE A 60 0.85 2.39 17.43
N GLU A 61 1.85 1.70 17.99
CA GLU A 61 3.23 2.18 18.05
C GLU A 61 3.79 2.48 16.65
N VAL A 62 3.53 1.59 15.70
CA VAL A 62 3.95 1.79 14.30
C VAL A 62 3.23 2.98 13.68
N PHE A 63 1.93 3.13 13.91
CA PHE A 63 1.17 4.28 13.42
C PHE A 63 1.75 5.60 13.93
N ILE A 64 1.99 5.70 15.23
CA ILE A 64 2.55 6.90 15.85
C ILE A 64 3.91 7.22 15.26
N ARG A 65 4.80 6.23 15.17
CA ARG A 65 6.13 6.39 14.59
C ARG A 65 6.07 6.85 13.12
N ASP A 66 5.24 6.18 12.31
CA ASP A 66 5.25 6.38 10.86
C ASP A 66 4.48 7.63 10.43
N PHE A 67 3.43 8.02 11.16
CA PHE A 67 2.51 9.08 10.73
C PHE A 67 2.46 10.30 11.64
N ILE A 68 2.92 10.22 12.88
CA ILE A 68 2.81 11.32 13.84
C ILE A 68 4.16 11.92 14.21
N GLU A 69 5.13 11.10 14.67
CA GLU A 69 6.36 11.61 15.30
C GLU A 69 7.39 12.17 14.32
N ASN A 70 7.54 11.59 13.16
CA ASN A 70 8.72 11.81 12.30
C ASN A 70 8.40 12.47 10.96
N GLN A 71 7.21 13.03 10.79
CA GLN A 71 6.78 13.47 9.47
C GLN A 71 6.30 14.92 9.44
N PRO A 72 6.72 15.69 8.42
CA PRO A 72 6.15 17.02 8.18
C PRO A 72 4.76 16.95 7.54
N LEU A 73 4.26 15.74 7.22
CA LEU A 73 2.99 15.54 6.54
C LEU A 73 1.85 15.35 7.56
N SER A 74 0.65 15.78 7.20
CA SER A 74 -0.53 15.62 8.02
C SER A 74 -1.19 14.25 7.79
N ALA A 75 -1.37 13.48 8.85
CA ALA A 75 -2.11 12.23 8.79
C ALA A 75 -3.58 12.46 8.42
N GLU A 76 -4.16 13.58 8.85
CA GLU A 76 -5.55 13.98 8.56
C GLU A 76 -5.81 14.21 7.08
N GLU A 77 -4.77 14.58 6.32
CA GLU A 77 -4.88 14.81 4.88
C GLU A 77 -4.53 13.56 4.05
N ARG A 78 -3.83 12.60 4.62
CA ARG A 78 -3.12 11.57 3.84
C ARG A 78 -3.40 10.14 4.24
N VAL A 79 -3.96 9.90 5.44
CA VAL A 79 -4.37 8.55 5.87
C VAL A 79 -5.86 8.39 5.63
N LEU A 80 -6.18 7.52 4.67
CA LEU A 80 -7.52 7.23 4.21
C LEU A 80 -8.07 5.99 4.92
N PHE A 81 -9.34 6.05 5.29
CA PHE A 81 -10.12 4.89 5.72
C PHE A 81 -11.35 4.70 4.84
N VAL A 82 -11.90 3.49 4.89
CA VAL A 82 -13.24 3.18 4.40
C VAL A 82 -14.08 2.70 5.56
N ARG A 83 -15.29 3.27 5.71
CA ARG A 83 -16.32 2.79 6.63
C ARG A 83 -17.44 2.10 5.85
N ASP A 84 -18.03 1.11 6.47
CA ASP A 84 -19.25 0.47 5.96
C ASP A 84 -20.53 1.21 6.43
N GLU A 85 -21.70 0.75 6.04
CA GLU A 85 -23.02 1.32 6.39
C GLU A 85 -23.31 1.32 7.90
N LYS A 86 -22.59 0.52 8.69
CA LYS A 86 -22.69 0.49 10.15
C LYS A 86 -21.71 1.49 10.81
N GLY A 87 -20.88 2.17 10.02
CA GLY A 87 -19.85 3.06 10.49
C GLY A 87 -18.57 2.36 10.93
N GLU A 88 -18.43 1.04 10.68
CA GLU A 88 -17.25 0.27 11.04
C GLU A 88 -16.10 0.55 10.07
N TYR A 89 -14.89 0.74 10.61
CA TYR A 89 -13.68 0.97 9.83
C TYR A 89 -13.15 -0.35 9.29
N ILE A 90 -13.22 -0.55 7.97
CA ILE A 90 -12.99 -1.85 7.33
C ILE A 90 -11.79 -1.86 6.37
N ALA A 91 -11.25 -0.72 6.05
CA ALA A 91 -10.09 -0.62 5.18
C ALA A 91 -9.31 0.67 5.45
N THR A 92 -8.03 0.66 5.13
CA THR A 92 -7.15 1.83 5.21
C THR A 92 -6.09 1.82 4.13
N ALA A 93 -5.61 3.00 3.77
CA ALA A 93 -4.45 3.22 2.91
C ALA A 93 -3.91 4.64 3.17
N ALA A 94 -2.66 4.90 2.83
CA ALA A 94 -2.07 6.23 2.95
C ALA A 94 -1.33 6.65 1.69
N LEU A 95 -1.37 7.95 1.39
CA LEU A 95 -0.40 8.59 0.52
C LEU A 95 0.67 9.23 1.40
N TRP A 96 1.83 8.62 1.42
CA TRP A 96 2.92 9.02 2.30
C TRP A 96 4.20 9.25 1.51
N ASP A 97 5.27 9.59 2.16
CA ASP A 97 6.57 9.59 1.53
C ASP A 97 7.44 8.44 2.05
N GLY A 98 8.54 8.20 1.38
CA GLY A 98 9.54 7.22 1.78
C GLY A 98 10.85 7.50 1.08
N ASP A 99 11.93 6.96 1.61
CA ASP A 99 13.30 7.25 1.24
C ASP A 99 14.06 6.01 0.70
N HIS A 100 13.34 5.07 0.10
CA HIS A 100 13.89 3.80 -0.40
C HIS A 100 14.99 3.99 -1.45
N PHE A 101 15.06 5.14 -2.08
CA PHE A 101 15.97 5.45 -3.19
C PHE A 101 16.99 6.57 -2.88
N GLY A 102 17.12 6.98 -1.61
CA GLY A 102 18.02 8.07 -1.19
C GLY A 102 17.44 9.48 -1.36
N SER A 103 16.25 9.59 -1.93
CA SER A 103 15.43 10.79 -1.97
C SER A 103 14.05 10.50 -1.40
N ARG A 104 13.38 11.54 -0.91
CA ARG A 104 11.99 11.41 -0.45
C ARG A 104 11.05 11.43 -1.64
N GLU A 105 10.39 10.29 -1.87
CA GLU A 105 9.44 10.10 -2.95
C GLU A 105 8.06 9.75 -2.41
N GLN A 106 7.01 10.12 -3.13
CA GLN A 106 5.64 9.78 -2.72
C GLN A 106 5.38 8.29 -2.84
N ARG A 107 4.75 7.72 -1.81
CA ARG A 107 4.51 6.29 -1.69
C ARG A 107 3.06 6.00 -1.32
N ILE A 108 2.42 5.04 -2.01
CA ILE A 108 1.21 4.41 -1.51
C ILE A 108 1.61 3.41 -0.43
N HIS A 109 1.04 3.56 0.75
CA HIS A 109 1.51 2.86 1.95
C HIS A 109 0.36 2.25 2.75
N TRP A 110 0.64 1.12 3.41
CA TRP A 110 -0.27 0.45 4.33
C TRP A 110 -1.68 0.17 3.79
N VAL A 111 -1.78 -0.25 2.53
CA VAL A 111 -3.08 -0.63 1.91
C VAL A 111 -3.59 -1.93 2.53
N ALA A 112 -4.71 -1.87 3.21
CA ALA A 112 -5.35 -3.01 3.84
C ALA A 112 -6.87 -2.94 3.69
N VAL A 113 -7.50 -4.10 3.45
CA VAL A 113 -8.95 -4.29 3.44
C VAL A 113 -9.25 -5.52 4.28
N HIS A 114 -10.13 -5.40 5.28
CA HIS A 114 -10.55 -6.52 6.10
C HIS A 114 -11.14 -7.64 5.23
N ASP A 115 -10.76 -8.88 5.48
CA ASP A 115 -11.07 -10.03 4.61
C ASP A 115 -12.56 -10.21 4.34
N ALA A 116 -13.44 -9.93 5.32
CA ALA A 116 -14.89 -9.98 5.17
C ALA A 116 -15.44 -9.00 4.11
N HIS A 117 -14.65 -8.00 3.70
CA HIS A 117 -14.99 -7.01 2.69
C HIS A 117 -14.15 -7.17 1.41
N GLY A 118 -13.38 -8.25 1.31
CA GLY A 118 -12.59 -8.59 0.13
C GLY A 118 -13.45 -8.82 -1.12
N GLY A 119 -12.87 -8.64 -2.30
CA GLY A 119 -13.53 -8.89 -3.60
C GLY A 119 -14.56 -7.85 -4.04
N LYS A 120 -14.93 -6.90 -3.19
CA LYS A 120 -15.97 -5.87 -3.47
C LYS A 120 -15.47 -4.65 -4.22
N GLY A 121 -14.22 -4.60 -4.64
CA GLY A 121 -13.64 -3.46 -5.36
C GLY A 121 -13.11 -2.33 -4.49
N ILE A 122 -13.17 -2.43 -3.16
CA ILE A 122 -12.75 -1.39 -2.20
C ILE A 122 -11.29 -0.98 -2.41
N ALA A 123 -10.37 -1.94 -2.53
CA ALA A 123 -8.96 -1.63 -2.78
C ALA A 123 -8.75 -0.81 -4.07
N LYS A 124 -9.50 -1.10 -5.14
CA LYS A 124 -9.44 -0.32 -6.39
C LYS A 124 -9.97 1.09 -6.21
N ALA A 125 -11.07 1.26 -5.47
CA ALA A 125 -11.61 2.58 -5.15
C ALA A 125 -10.63 3.39 -4.29
N MET A 126 -9.98 2.78 -3.29
CA MET A 126 -8.93 3.43 -2.50
C MET A 126 -7.73 3.85 -3.37
N MET A 127 -7.28 2.99 -4.28
CA MET A 127 -6.20 3.35 -5.22
C MET A 127 -6.60 4.55 -6.09
N THR A 128 -7.84 4.61 -6.58
CA THR A 128 -8.34 5.78 -7.32
C THR A 128 -8.28 7.04 -6.44
N CYS A 129 -8.80 6.97 -5.22
CA CYS A 129 -8.79 8.10 -4.28
C CYS A 129 -7.36 8.59 -3.98
N LEU A 130 -6.40 7.67 -3.76
CA LEU A 130 -5.01 8.03 -3.49
C LEU A 130 -4.31 8.65 -4.72
N MET A 131 -4.60 8.19 -5.94
CA MET A 131 -4.07 8.82 -7.16
C MET A 131 -4.68 10.22 -7.37
N GLU A 132 -5.95 10.42 -7.03
CA GLU A 132 -6.59 11.75 -7.06
C GLU A 132 -6.00 12.67 -5.99
N LEU A 133 -5.78 12.17 -4.78
CA LEU A 133 -5.11 12.89 -3.70
C LEU A 133 -3.69 13.30 -4.11
N TYR A 134 -2.91 12.37 -4.69
CA TYR A 134 -1.57 12.65 -5.21
C TYR A 134 -1.56 13.84 -6.18
N ARG A 135 -2.52 13.86 -7.10
CA ARG A 135 -2.68 14.95 -8.08
C ARG A 135 -3.14 16.26 -7.43
N SER A 136 -4.10 16.20 -6.51
CA SER A 136 -4.65 17.38 -5.84
C SER A 136 -3.62 18.10 -4.97
N LEU A 137 -2.63 17.37 -4.45
CA LEU A 137 -1.50 17.91 -3.69
C LEU A 137 -0.38 18.47 -4.61
N GLY A 138 -0.58 18.49 -5.92
CA GLY A 138 0.36 19.05 -6.90
C GLY A 138 1.50 18.11 -7.28
N TYR A 139 1.47 16.86 -6.88
CA TYR A 139 2.48 15.88 -7.28
C TYR A 139 2.23 15.37 -8.70
N ASN A 140 3.32 15.08 -9.39
CA ASN A 140 3.33 14.45 -10.71
C ASN A 140 4.63 13.65 -10.88
N GLY A 141 4.67 12.76 -11.87
CA GLY A 141 5.85 11.94 -12.15
C GLY A 141 5.92 10.70 -11.28
N PHE A 142 7.00 10.53 -10.50
CA PHE A 142 7.29 9.28 -9.83
C PHE A 142 6.47 9.07 -8.56
N ILE A 143 5.82 7.92 -8.48
CA ILE A 143 5.17 7.40 -7.27
C ILE A 143 5.46 5.90 -7.16
N TYR A 144 5.62 5.38 -5.96
CA TYR A 144 5.91 3.97 -5.76
C TYR A 144 5.10 3.35 -4.61
N LEU A 145 5.21 2.05 -4.47
CA LEU A 145 4.72 1.29 -3.34
C LEU A 145 5.66 0.10 -3.05
N THR A 146 5.60 -0.39 -1.84
CA THR A 146 6.27 -1.63 -1.43
C THR A 146 5.24 -2.71 -1.15
N THR A 147 5.54 -3.94 -1.55
CA THR A 147 4.68 -5.10 -1.35
C THR A 147 5.54 -6.37 -1.21
N GLY A 148 4.99 -7.53 -1.42
CA GLY A 148 5.72 -8.79 -1.42
C GLY A 148 4.99 -9.87 -2.20
N THR A 149 5.72 -10.92 -2.55
CA THR A 149 5.21 -12.05 -3.34
C THR A 149 3.93 -12.65 -2.77
N ARG A 150 3.81 -12.72 -1.46
CA ARG A 150 2.60 -13.25 -0.75
C ARG A 150 1.34 -12.42 -0.98
N ASN A 151 1.51 -11.18 -1.47
CA ASN A 151 0.43 -10.26 -1.83
C ASN A 151 0.21 -10.18 -3.35
N TYR A 152 0.51 -11.24 -4.10
CA TYR A 152 0.36 -11.24 -5.56
C TYR A 152 -1.03 -10.78 -6.06
N PRO A 153 -2.16 -10.99 -5.37
CA PRO A 153 -3.43 -10.42 -5.80
C PRO A 153 -3.44 -8.88 -5.76
N ALA A 154 -2.72 -8.27 -4.82
CA ALA A 154 -2.55 -6.82 -4.77
C ALA A 154 -1.64 -6.32 -5.91
N VAL A 155 -0.58 -7.07 -6.24
CA VAL A 155 0.28 -6.78 -7.41
C VAL A 155 -0.57 -6.64 -8.68
N ALA A 156 -1.51 -7.57 -8.91
CA ALA A 156 -2.42 -7.50 -10.06
C ALA A 156 -3.33 -6.25 -10.05
N ILE A 157 -3.69 -5.73 -8.88
CA ILE A 157 -4.42 -4.46 -8.77
C ILE A 157 -3.50 -3.30 -9.16
N TYR A 158 -2.29 -3.24 -8.58
CA TYR A 158 -1.34 -2.16 -8.83
C TYR A 158 -0.95 -2.07 -10.31
N GLU A 159 -0.75 -3.21 -10.98
CA GLU A 159 -0.48 -3.23 -12.43
C GLU A 159 -1.62 -2.66 -13.27
N ARG A 160 -2.88 -2.93 -12.90
CA ARG A 160 -4.03 -2.30 -13.56
C ARG A 160 -4.06 -0.79 -13.41
N PHE A 161 -3.44 -0.27 -12.35
CA PHE A 161 -3.22 1.17 -12.14
C PHE A 161 -1.97 1.69 -12.85
N GLY A 162 -1.25 0.83 -13.58
CA GLY A 162 -0.06 1.18 -14.36
C GLY A 162 1.25 1.16 -13.57
N PHE A 163 1.23 0.64 -12.34
CA PHE A 163 2.47 0.36 -11.61
C PHE A 163 3.18 -0.82 -12.26
N LYS A 164 4.50 -0.74 -12.34
CA LYS A 164 5.37 -1.81 -12.84
C LYS A 164 6.32 -2.25 -11.73
N LEU A 165 6.73 -3.50 -11.77
CA LEU A 165 7.81 -3.98 -10.90
C LEU A 165 9.07 -3.13 -11.15
N TYR A 166 9.69 -2.65 -10.09
CA TYR A 166 10.84 -1.77 -10.15
C TYR A 166 12.11 -2.59 -10.04
N GLU A 167 12.95 -2.52 -11.08
CA GLU A 167 14.16 -3.34 -11.23
C GLU A 167 15.44 -2.51 -11.34
N GLU A 168 15.33 -1.16 -11.37
CA GLU A 168 16.44 -0.30 -11.78
C GLU A 168 17.50 -0.09 -10.70
N THR A 169 17.07 0.04 -9.44
CA THR A 169 17.98 0.39 -8.34
C THR A 169 17.66 -0.41 -7.09
N LYS A 170 18.69 -0.85 -6.40
CA LYS A 170 18.57 -1.49 -5.09
C LYS A 170 17.99 -0.49 -4.07
N SER A 171 17.01 -0.92 -3.31
CA SER A 171 16.50 -0.16 -2.17
C SER A 171 17.55 -0.01 -1.08
N LEU A 172 17.60 1.14 -0.44
CA LEU A 172 18.48 1.38 0.72
C LEU A 172 18.12 0.51 1.95
N PHE A 173 16.92 -0.10 1.95
CA PHE A 173 16.45 -0.97 3.04
C PHE A 173 16.73 -2.45 2.80
N THR A 174 17.73 -2.80 2.00
CA THR A 174 18.20 -4.18 1.83
C THR A 174 19.68 -4.28 2.13
N ASP A 175 20.06 -5.32 2.89
CA ASP A 175 21.45 -5.65 3.21
C ASP A 175 22.11 -6.50 2.11
N LEU A 176 21.38 -6.85 1.04
CA LEU A 176 21.90 -7.64 -0.06
C LEU A 176 22.89 -6.82 -0.89
N ASP A 177 23.93 -7.48 -1.39
CA ASP A 177 24.75 -6.92 -2.47
C ASP A 177 23.95 -6.88 -3.80
N ASP A 178 24.52 -6.28 -4.83
CA ASP A 178 23.80 -6.04 -6.09
C ASP A 178 23.47 -7.35 -6.84
N GLU A 179 24.33 -8.35 -6.75
CA GLU A 179 24.11 -9.66 -7.41
C GLU A 179 22.98 -10.43 -6.69
N ALA A 180 23.05 -10.49 -5.36
CA ALA A 180 22.02 -11.14 -4.55
C ALA A 180 20.68 -10.45 -4.67
N PHE A 181 20.64 -9.11 -4.73
CA PHE A 181 19.43 -8.33 -4.96
C PHE A 181 18.82 -8.65 -6.33
N THR A 182 19.60 -8.62 -7.40
CA THR A 182 19.15 -8.93 -8.75
C THR A 182 18.53 -10.33 -8.82
N LYS A 183 19.22 -11.33 -8.29
CA LYS A 183 18.75 -12.72 -8.24
C LYS A 183 17.46 -12.89 -7.42
N GLN A 184 17.37 -12.18 -6.28
CA GLN A 184 16.14 -12.18 -5.46
C GLN A 184 14.98 -11.58 -6.24
N ASN A 185 15.21 -10.44 -6.90
CA ASN A 185 14.18 -9.73 -7.67
C ASN A 185 13.66 -10.59 -8.84
N GLU A 186 14.56 -11.20 -9.61
CA GLU A 186 14.19 -12.14 -10.68
C GLU A 186 13.35 -13.32 -10.13
N THR A 187 13.73 -13.87 -8.99
CA THR A 187 12.99 -14.97 -8.35
C THR A 187 11.61 -14.53 -7.92
N ALA A 188 11.50 -13.34 -7.32
CA ALA A 188 10.24 -12.76 -6.88
C ALA A 188 9.29 -12.52 -8.08
N ILE A 189 9.82 -11.96 -9.17
CA ILE A 189 9.06 -11.69 -10.41
C ILE A 189 8.54 -13.00 -11.03
N LYS A 190 9.40 -14.01 -11.17
CA LYS A 190 9.00 -15.33 -11.69
C LYS A 190 7.90 -15.95 -10.84
N LEU A 191 8.03 -15.86 -9.51
CA LEU A 191 7.02 -16.39 -8.59
C LEU A 191 5.68 -15.68 -8.77
N VAL A 192 5.67 -14.35 -8.77
CA VAL A 192 4.44 -13.55 -8.98
C VAL A 192 3.79 -13.88 -10.32
N ASN A 193 4.57 -13.95 -11.41
CA ASN A 193 4.05 -14.29 -12.72
C ASN A 193 3.42 -15.69 -12.75
N THR A 194 4.04 -16.66 -12.10
CA THR A 194 3.48 -18.01 -11.95
C THR A 194 2.16 -17.99 -11.19
N MET A 195 2.08 -17.26 -10.08
CA MET A 195 0.85 -17.16 -9.27
C MET A 195 -0.28 -16.43 -10.01
N LEU A 196 0.05 -15.46 -10.85
CA LEU A 196 -0.89 -14.74 -11.70
C LEU A 196 -1.19 -15.47 -13.05
N LYS A 197 -0.60 -16.65 -13.27
CA LYS A 197 -0.78 -17.47 -14.49
C LYS A 197 -0.43 -16.72 -15.78
N ARG A 198 0.70 -16.06 -15.82
CA ARG A 198 1.23 -15.33 -16.98
C ARG A 198 2.72 -15.60 -17.22
#